data_8c5b74cfdcdf57dfe45c499fb65b7a02
#
_entry.id   8c5b74cfdcdf57dfe45c499fb65b7a02
#
_cell.length_a   1.000
_cell.length_b   1.000
_cell.length_c   1.000
_cell.angle_alpha   90.00
_cell.angle_beta   90.00
_cell.angle_gamma   90.00
#
_symmetry.space_group_name_H-M   'P 1'
#
loop_
_entity.id
_entity.type
_entity.pdbx_description
1 polymer ?
#
loop_
_entity_poly.entity_id
_entity_poly.type
_entity_poly.pdbx_seq_one_letter_code
_entity_poly.pdbx_strand_id
1 'polypeptide(L)'
;MSIFLRVFSIFSLLVLMTATHSSAQENKPALVVVGGSDSPFLLERESTLPFFTSKASEVVSIIESRIEKTTTALTDLATTFESIRLRQEMIKQSLDDVAEILLEQIEEAEKILVNRAEELENIEESDKENLRENKRKSENVEAIMKVINSKEWVCPVSDTVKFYDSWNEQRPRSIHRGVDIVGFHGANLYAPVDGEVTFFWDSVGGKSFKLTNENGDYYFGTHLYRFGKKSGDVSAGDVIGQLGAGGNATGPHLHFEFHPGPEGRGNGVNPYQIVNRHCADRIPIDMPLNHYDGEEREKYSFSYGNLEWD
;
A
#
# COMPACT_ATOMS: atom_id res chain seq x y z
N MET A 1 29.71 6.48 31.02
CA MET A 1 29.99 7.58 30.05
C MET A 1 29.25 7.40 28.72
N SER A 2 28.98 6.19 28.27
CA SER A 2 28.27 5.95 26.99
C SER A 2 26.77 6.19 27.05
N ILE A 3 26.09 5.87 28.14
CA ILE A 3 24.64 6.06 28.34
C ILE A 3 24.30 7.54 28.51
N PHE A 4 25.14 8.31 29.19
CA PHE A 4 24.94 9.77 29.35
C PHE A 4 24.98 10.54 28.03
N LEU A 5 25.84 10.10 27.10
CA LEU A 5 25.90 10.73 25.76
C LEU A 5 24.66 10.40 24.90
N ARG A 6 24.07 9.21 25.08
CA ARG A 6 22.86 8.80 24.35
C ARG A 6 21.61 9.53 24.84
N VAL A 7 21.45 9.64 26.15
CA VAL A 7 20.31 10.40 26.76
C VAL A 7 20.41 11.88 26.40
N PHE A 8 21.61 12.48 26.38
CA PHE A 8 21.78 13.87 25.95
C PHE A 8 21.54 14.06 24.45
N SER A 9 21.88 13.06 23.63
CA SER A 9 21.58 13.06 22.19
C SER A 9 20.09 12.96 21.92
N ILE A 10 19.36 12.16 22.68
CA ILE A 10 17.90 12.03 22.60
C ILE A 10 17.22 13.34 23.03
N PHE A 11 17.72 13.99 24.08
CA PHE A 11 17.18 15.28 24.54
C PHE A 11 17.42 16.40 23.51
N SER A 12 18.60 16.42 22.85
CA SER A 12 18.90 17.36 21.77
C SER A 12 18.06 17.08 20.53
N LEU A 13 17.78 15.81 20.23
CA LEU A 13 16.91 15.43 19.12
C LEU A 13 15.44 15.78 19.40
N LEU A 14 14.99 15.59 20.65
CA LEU A 14 13.64 15.94 21.08
C LEU A 14 13.39 17.46 21.01
N VAL A 15 14.37 18.28 21.43
CA VAL A 15 14.27 19.75 21.32
C VAL A 15 14.30 20.19 19.85
N LEU A 16 15.04 19.50 18.99
CA LEU A 16 15.00 19.78 17.55
C LEU A 16 13.66 19.37 16.90
N MET A 17 13.06 18.24 17.34
CA MET A 17 11.75 17.82 16.82
C MET A 17 10.60 18.75 17.28
N THR A 18 10.64 19.27 18.49
CA THR A 18 9.63 20.25 18.95
C THR A 18 9.79 21.61 18.26
N ALA A 19 11.01 22.01 17.91
CA ALA A 19 11.24 23.26 17.18
C ALA A 19 10.83 23.16 15.69
N THR A 20 10.88 21.97 15.09
CA THR A 20 10.44 21.78 13.71
C THR A 20 8.92 21.61 13.55
N HIS A 21 8.20 21.26 14.62
CA HIS A 21 6.72 21.15 14.58
C HIS A 21 6.02 22.52 14.60
N SER A 22 6.70 23.58 14.96
CA SER A 22 6.11 24.94 15.00
C SER A 22 6.03 25.65 13.64
N SER A 23 6.59 25.08 12.57
CA SER A 23 6.58 25.70 11.25
C SER A 23 5.96 24.86 10.13
N ALA A 24 5.43 23.69 10.43
CA ALA A 24 4.60 22.96 9.48
C ALA A 24 3.21 23.60 9.41
N GLN A 25 3.17 24.79 8.84
CA GLN A 25 1.94 25.42 8.40
C GLN A 25 1.27 24.48 7.40
N GLU A 26 0.04 24.10 7.73
CA GLU A 26 -0.86 23.27 6.94
C GLU A 26 -0.78 23.57 5.43
N ASN A 27 -0.03 22.79 4.69
CA ASN A 27 -0.30 22.59 3.28
C ASN A 27 -1.36 21.47 3.19
N LYS A 28 -2.60 21.82 3.45
CA LYS A 28 -3.71 21.00 2.98
C LYS A 28 -3.55 20.88 1.47
N PRO A 29 -3.48 19.68 0.91
CA PRO A 29 -3.56 19.54 -0.53
C PRO A 29 -4.89 20.17 -0.95
N ALA A 30 -4.82 21.24 -1.72
CA ALA A 30 -5.99 21.85 -2.30
C ALA A 30 -6.60 20.81 -3.24
N LEU A 31 -7.75 20.30 -2.86
CA LEU A 31 -8.59 19.49 -3.73
C LEU A 31 -9.07 20.42 -4.86
N VAL A 32 -8.37 20.38 -5.99
CA VAL A 32 -8.82 21.06 -7.20
C VAL A 32 -10.02 20.29 -7.71
N VAL A 33 -11.20 20.73 -7.30
CA VAL A 33 -12.45 20.29 -7.91
C VAL A 33 -12.57 20.99 -9.26
N VAL A 34 -12.15 20.32 -10.32
CA VAL A 34 -12.47 20.76 -11.67
C VAL A 34 -13.94 20.37 -11.92
N GLY A 35 -14.81 21.35 -11.78
CA GLY A 35 -16.21 21.20 -12.08
C GLY A 35 -16.44 20.97 -13.58
N GLY A 36 -17.01 19.83 -13.92
CA GLY A 36 -17.63 19.56 -15.20
C GLY A 36 -18.93 18.81 -14.92
N SER A 37 -20.05 19.51 -15.08
CA SER A 37 -21.39 18.95 -14.94
C SER A 37 -21.67 17.95 -16.06
N ASP A 38 -22.46 16.94 -15.73
CA ASP A 38 -23.20 16.02 -16.58
C ASP A 38 -22.60 14.62 -16.80
N SER A 39 -22.64 13.82 -15.71
CA SER A 39 -22.72 12.37 -15.86
C SER A 39 -23.39 11.74 -14.62
N PRO A 40 -24.40 10.88 -14.79
CA PRO A 40 -25.07 10.20 -13.67
C PRO A 40 -24.18 9.22 -12.88
N PHE A 41 -22.94 9.01 -13.32
CA PHE A 41 -21.93 8.17 -12.63
C PHE A 41 -21.16 8.87 -11.49
N LEU A 42 -21.40 10.17 -11.25
CA LEU A 42 -20.70 10.94 -10.21
C LEU A 42 -21.12 10.60 -8.77
N LEU A 43 -22.30 10.03 -8.57
CA LEU A 43 -22.85 9.77 -7.23
C LEU A 43 -22.18 8.62 -6.48
N GLU A 44 -21.66 7.60 -7.16
CA GLU A 44 -20.89 6.53 -6.51
C GLU A 44 -19.43 6.92 -6.21
N ARG A 45 -18.90 7.90 -6.94
CA ARG A 45 -17.53 8.41 -6.78
C ARG A 45 -17.31 9.18 -5.49
N GLU A 46 -18.29 9.95 -5.04
CA GLU A 46 -18.19 10.76 -3.84
C GLU A 46 -18.25 9.91 -2.55
N SER A 47 -18.85 8.72 -2.61
CA SER A 47 -19.08 7.90 -1.43
C SER A 47 -17.84 7.08 -1.00
N THR A 48 -16.95 6.72 -1.93
CA THR A 48 -15.81 5.85 -1.62
C THR A 48 -14.52 6.63 -1.30
N LEU A 49 -14.28 7.76 -1.95
CA LEU A 49 -13.09 8.58 -1.72
C LEU A 49 -13.02 9.13 -0.28
N PRO A 50 -14.10 9.70 0.30
CA PRO A 50 -14.09 10.14 1.69
C PRO A 50 -13.83 9.00 2.69
N PHE A 51 -14.27 7.78 2.37
CA PHE A 51 -14.06 6.63 3.25
C PHE A 51 -12.59 6.22 3.34
N PHE A 52 -11.85 6.15 2.23
CA PHE A 52 -10.44 5.77 2.23
C PHE A 52 -9.54 6.86 2.81
N THR A 53 -9.79 8.12 2.48
CA THR A 53 -9.05 9.26 3.06
C THR A 53 -9.33 9.42 4.54
N SER A 54 -10.58 9.22 4.98
CA SER A 54 -10.96 9.23 6.40
C SER A 54 -10.27 8.11 7.19
N LYS A 55 -10.25 6.89 6.66
CA LYS A 55 -9.56 5.75 7.30
C LYS A 55 -8.05 5.95 7.41
N ALA A 56 -7.41 6.44 6.36
CA ALA A 56 -5.98 6.73 6.38
C ALA A 56 -5.65 7.85 7.40
N SER A 57 -6.43 8.93 7.43
CA SER A 57 -6.30 10.02 8.40
C SER A 57 -6.51 9.55 9.84
N GLU A 58 -7.51 8.69 10.07
CA GLU A 58 -7.79 8.10 11.38
C GLU A 58 -6.59 7.29 11.90
N VAL A 59 -6.01 6.44 11.05
CA VAL A 59 -4.83 5.62 11.43
C VAL A 59 -3.61 6.50 11.69
N VAL A 60 -3.35 7.50 10.86
CA VAL A 60 -2.25 8.46 11.09
C VAL A 60 -2.43 9.18 12.42
N SER A 61 -3.63 9.67 12.73
CA SER A 61 -3.94 10.33 14.00
C SER A 61 -3.71 9.42 15.21
N ILE A 62 -4.09 8.14 15.13
CA ILE A 62 -3.84 7.16 16.20
C ILE A 62 -2.35 6.98 16.46
N ILE A 63 -1.54 6.88 15.38
CA ILE A 63 -0.10 6.70 15.50
C ILE A 63 0.57 7.97 16.05
N GLU A 64 0.20 9.15 15.58
CA GLU A 64 0.68 10.42 16.08
C GLU A 64 0.39 10.56 17.58
N SER A 65 -0.84 10.23 18.02
CA SER A 65 -1.21 10.21 19.45
C SER A 65 -0.37 9.21 20.27
N ARG A 66 -0.02 8.04 19.70
CA ARG A 66 0.85 7.08 20.37
C ARG A 66 2.28 7.58 20.48
N ILE A 67 2.83 8.18 19.43
CA ILE A 67 4.16 8.81 19.45
C ILE A 67 4.21 9.91 20.50
N GLU A 68 3.22 10.79 20.55
CA GLU A 68 3.12 11.85 21.54
C GLU A 68 3.11 11.31 22.97
N LYS A 69 2.30 10.28 23.27
CA LYS A 69 2.26 9.61 24.58
C LYS A 69 3.60 8.99 24.95
N THR A 70 4.29 8.37 23.98
CA THR A 70 5.61 7.76 24.20
C THR A 70 6.66 8.82 24.49
N THR A 71 6.64 9.92 23.77
CA THR A 71 7.53 11.07 23.99
C THR A 71 7.32 11.69 25.37
N THR A 72 6.07 11.86 25.78
CA THR A 72 5.72 12.34 27.12
C THR A 72 6.25 11.40 28.20
N ALA A 73 6.04 10.08 28.04
CA ALA A 73 6.54 9.08 28.99
C ALA A 73 8.07 9.04 29.06
N LEU A 74 8.77 9.28 27.96
CA LEU A 74 10.24 9.41 27.95
C LEU A 74 10.71 10.66 28.69
N THR A 75 10.00 11.76 28.55
CA THR A 75 10.28 13.01 29.30
C THR A 75 10.09 12.82 30.80
N ASP A 76 9.00 12.16 31.18
CA ASP A 76 8.71 11.82 32.56
C ASP A 76 9.77 10.87 33.14
N LEU A 77 10.22 9.91 32.35
CA LEU A 77 11.30 9.01 32.73
C LEU A 77 12.63 9.75 32.94
N ALA A 78 12.96 10.69 32.05
CA ALA A 78 14.19 11.49 32.15
C ALA A 78 14.17 12.40 33.41
N THR A 79 13.04 13.01 33.73
CA THR A 79 12.87 13.82 34.97
C THR A 79 12.97 12.94 36.21
N THR A 80 12.44 11.71 36.14
CA THR A 80 12.57 10.73 37.22
C THR A 80 14.03 10.33 37.42
N PHE A 81 14.76 10.09 36.32
CA PHE A 81 16.18 9.74 36.36
C PHE A 81 17.02 10.86 37.01
N GLU A 82 16.75 12.12 36.66
CA GLU A 82 17.45 13.27 37.22
C GLU A 82 17.16 13.41 38.73
N SER A 83 15.94 13.14 39.14
CA SER A 83 15.57 13.17 40.59
C SER A 83 16.31 12.10 41.44
N ILE A 84 16.56 10.90 40.83
CA ILE A 84 17.35 9.84 41.47
C ILE A 84 18.80 10.28 41.60
N ARG A 85 19.35 10.91 40.58
CA ARG A 85 20.72 11.42 40.59
C ARG A 85 20.94 12.47 41.69
N LEU A 86 20.02 13.42 41.79
CA LEU A 86 20.07 14.43 42.83
C LEU A 86 19.99 13.84 44.28
N ARG A 87 19.16 12.82 44.47
CA ARG A 87 19.12 12.07 45.71
C ARG A 87 20.42 11.37 46.05
N GLN A 88 21.05 10.78 45.07
CA GLN A 88 22.36 10.14 45.21
C GLN A 88 23.41 11.14 45.71
N GLU A 89 23.42 12.35 45.16
CA GLU A 89 24.32 13.42 45.56
C GLU A 89 24.03 13.91 47.03
N MET A 90 22.75 14.03 47.39
CA MET A 90 22.35 14.39 48.74
C MET A 90 22.75 13.33 49.79
N ILE A 91 22.61 12.04 49.41
CA ILE A 91 22.97 10.93 50.29
C ILE A 91 24.48 10.86 50.52
N LYS A 92 25.29 11.15 49.54
CA LYS A 92 26.75 11.23 49.67
C LYS A 92 27.21 12.33 50.63
N GLN A 93 26.36 13.32 50.88
CA GLN A 93 26.65 14.43 51.78
C GLN A 93 26.16 14.19 53.20
N SER A 94 25.25 13.23 53.39
CA SER A 94 24.62 13.00 54.70
C SER A 94 24.70 11.56 55.17
N LEU A 95 25.71 11.23 56.00
CA LEU A 95 25.77 10.09 56.93
C LEU A 95 25.96 8.68 56.35
N ASP A 96 27.11 8.10 56.77
CA ASP A 96 27.66 6.83 56.27
C ASP A 96 26.78 5.57 56.53
N ASP A 97 25.94 5.57 57.57
CA ASP A 97 25.24 4.35 58.00
C ASP A 97 23.81 4.19 57.31
N VAL A 98 23.23 5.23 56.80
CA VAL A 98 21.94 5.17 56.10
C VAL A 98 22.15 5.14 54.59
N ALA A 99 23.34 5.52 54.13
CA ALA A 99 23.69 5.65 52.72
C ALA A 99 23.67 4.31 51.95
N GLU A 100 24.10 3.23 52.61
CA GLU A 100 24.24 1.91 51.94
C GLU A 100 22.87 1.33 51.53
N ILE A 101 21.88 1.36 52.46
CA ILE A 101 20.51 0.88 52.16
C ILE A 101 19.82 1.76 51.13
N LEU A 102 20.05 3.07 51.18
CA LEU A 102 19.44 4.01 50.22
C LEU A 102 20.09 3.95 48.85
N LEU A 103 21.41 3.69 48.79
CA LEU A 103 22.13 3.45 47.55
C LEU A 103 21.61 2.20 46.83
N GLU A 104 21.39 1.09 47.56
CA GLU A 104 20.82 -0.12 46.99
C GLU A 104 19.43 0.11 46.40
N GLN A 105 18.58 0.87 47.06
CA GLN A 105 17.26 1.24 46.57
C GLN A 105 17.32 2.15 45.32
N ILE A 106 18.30 3.05 45.26
CA ILE A 106 18.51 3.92 44.10
C ILE A 106 19.03 3.11 42.92
N GLU A 107 19.97 2.21 43.13
CA GLU A 107 20.48 1.31 42.08
C GLU A 107 19.36 0.44 41.48
N GLU A 108 18.47 -0.09 42.35
CA GLU A 108 17.32 -0.84 41.87
C GLU A 108 16.32 0.04 41.06
N ALA A 109 16.08 1.26 41.55
CA ALA A 109 15.25 2.23 40.84
C ALA A 109 15.88 2.67 39.49
N GLU A 110 17.21 2.89 39.45
CA GLU A 110 17.95 3.18 38.22
C GLU A 110 17.82 2.05 37.22
N LYS A 111 17.92 0.79 37.68
CA LYS A 111 17.75 -0.39 36.82
C LYS A 111 16.34 -0.47 36.23
N ILE A 112 15.30 -0.19 37.05
CA ILE A 112 13.91 -0.14 36.56
C ILE A 112 13.76 0.95 35.52
N LEU A 113 14.36 2.13 35.73
CA LEU A 113 14.29 3.26 34.80
C LEU A 113 15.02 2.96 33.47
N VAL A 114 16.18 2.31 33.53
CA VAL A 114 16.91 1.88 32.31
C VAL A 114 16.07 0.89 31.51
N ASN A 115 15.50 -0.13 32.17
CA ASN A 115 14.63 -1.10 31.50
C ASN A 115 13.41 -0.41 30.87
N ARG A 116 12.84 0.55 31.57
CA ARG A 116 11.69 1.30 31.04
C ARG A 116 12.04 2.19 29.85
N ALA A 117 13.24 2.79 29.87
CA ALA A 117 13.75 3.55 28.74
C ALA A 117 13.93 2.67 27.48
N GLU A 118 14.48 1.46 27.65
CA GLU A 118 14.63 0.49 26.56
C GLU A 118 13.27 0.04 25.98
N GLU A 119 12.27 -0.20 26.86
CA GLU A 119 10.91 -0.51 26.40
C GLU A 119 10.31 0.62 25.58
N LEU A 120 10.49 1.86 26.03
CA LEU A 120 9.95 3.04 25.35
C LEU A 120 10.65 3.29 24.01
N GLU A 121 11.96 3.07 23.91
CA GLU A 121 12.72 3.14 22.65
C GLU A 121 12.21 2.11 21.63
N ASN A 122 11.91 0.89 22.10
CA ASN A 122 11.35 -0.17 21.25
C ASN A 122 9.94 0.19 20.74
N ILE A 123 9.10 0.80 21.59
CA ILE A 123 7.77 1.28 21.20
C ILE A 123 7.88 2.39 20.16
N GLU A 124 8.78 3.36 20.39
CA GLU A 124 9.00 4.46 19.44
C GLU A 124 9.44 3.94 18.07
N GLU A 125 10.36 2.98 18.01
CA GLU A 125 10.81 2.41 16.74
C GLU A 125 9.68 1.65 16.04
N SER A 126 8.87 0.89 16.80
CA SER A 126 7.68 0.21 16.27
C SER A 126 6.66 1.22 15.69
N ASP A 127 6.44 2.33 16.39
CA ASP A 127 5.50 3.36 15.94
C ASP A 127 6.02 4.10 14.69
N LYS A 128 7.32 4.33 14.59
CA LYS A 128 7.94 4.88 13.36
C LYS A 128 7.75 3.95 12.17
N GLU A 129 7.93 2.64 12.35
CA GLU A 129 7.72 1.67 11.27
C GLU A 129 6.25 1.62 10.84
N ASN A 130 5.33 1.62 11.81
CA ASN A 130 3.90 1.70 11.54
C ASN A 130 3.53 2.97 10.76
N LEU A 131 4.13 4.11 11.11
CA LEU A 131 3.92 5.37 10.40
C LEU A 131 4.41 5.29 8.94
N ARG A 132 5.60 4.72 8.71
CA ARG A 132 6.13 4.49 7.35
C ARG A 132 5.22 3.60 6.53
N GLU A 133 4.72 2.51 7.12
CA GLU A 133 3.80 1.60 6.44
C GLU A 133 2.49 2.29 6.07
N ASN A 134 1.92 3.08 6.98
CA ASN A 134 0.67 3.79 6.72
C ASN A 134 0.85 4.92 5.69
N LYS A 135 1.99 5.61 5.71
CA LYS A 135 2.33 6.57 4.65
C LYS A 135 2.37 5.89 3.29
N ARG A 136 3.03 4.73 3.18
CA ARG A 136 3.05 3.94 1.95
C ARG A 136 1.64 3.51 1.51
N LYS A 137 0.78 3.10 2.45
CA LYS A 137 -0.62 2.77 2.15
C LYS A 137 -1.38 3.97 1.61
N SER A 138 -1.16 5.15 2.17
CA SER A 138 -1.76 6.40 1.69
C SER A 138 -1.29 6.75 0.28
N GLU A 139 0.01 6.66 0.00
CA GLU A 139 0.58 6.89 -1.33
C GLU A 139 0.01 5.90 -2.37
N ASN A 140 -0.18 4.64 -2.00
CA ASN A 140 -0.82 3.64 -2.85
C ASN A 140 -2.29 4.00 -3.16
N VAL A 141 -3.04 4.49 -2.17
CA VAL A 141 -4.42 4.94 -2.37
C VAL A 141 -4.46 6.13 -3.34
N GLU A 142 -3.56 7.10 -3.19
CA GLU A 142 -3.46 8.24 -4.10
C GLU A 142 -3.14 7.79 -5.52
N ALA A 143 -2.22 6.86 -5.70
CA ALA A 143 -1.87 6.30 -7.01
C ALA A 143 -3.07 5.62 -7.67
N ILE A 144 -3.80 4.77 -6.93
CA ILE A 144 -5.02 4.13 -7.41
C ILE A 144 -6.05 5.18 -7.81
N MET A 145 -6.27 6.19 -6.99
CA MET A 145 -7.24 7.25 -7.26
C MET A 145 -6.87 8.09 -8.48
N LYS A 146 -5.58 8.37 -8.69
CA LYS A 146 -5.09 9.03 -9.91
C LYS A 146 -5.45 8.23 -11.15
N VAL A 147 -5.24 6.92 -11.12
CA VAL A 147 -5.57 6.03 -12.25
C VAL A 147 -7.08 5.92 -12.46
N ILE A 148 -7.87 5.73 -11.40
CA ILE A 148 -9.35 5.67 -11.47
C ILE A 148 -9.91 6.95 -12.11
N ASN A 149 -9.30 8.09 -11.84
CA ASN A 149 -9.74 9.39 -12.36
C ASN A 149 -9.18 9.73 -13.74
N SER A 150 -8.23 8.97 -14.26
CA SER A 150 -7.65 9.19 -15.58
C SER A 150 -8.70 8.90 -16.66
N LYS A 151 -8.82 9.81 -17.61
CA LYS A 151 -9.64 9.62 -18.82
C LYS A 151 -8.89 8.88 -19.93
N GLU A 152 -7.59 8.78 -19.81
CA GLU A 152 -6.67 8.19 -20.80
C GLU A 152 -6.44 6.71 -20.56
N TRP A 153 -6.83 6.20 -19.39
CA TRP A 153 -6.66 4.79 -19.06
C TRP A 153 -7.65 3.93 -19.86
N VAL A 154 -7.13 2.94 -20.55
CA VAL A 154 -7.89 2.04 -21.43
C VAL A 154 -8.02 0.67 -20.79
N CYS A 155 -9.22 0.08 -20.84
CA CYS A 155 -9.41 -1.31 -20.41
C CYS A 155 -8.50 -2.24 -21.20
N PRO A 156 -7.65 -3.06 -20.54
CA PRO A 156 -6.60 -3.84 -21.21
C PRO A 156 -7.11 -5.00 -22.04
N VAL A 157 -8.40 -5.35 -21.95
CA VAL A 157 -8.99 -6.44 -22.74
C VAL A 157 -10.07 -5.87 -23.65
N SER A 158 -10.05 -6.23 -24.95
CA SER A 158 -11.13 -5.91 -25.88
C SER A 158 -12.38 -6.77 -25.60
N ASP A 159 -13.47 -6.39 -26.19
CA ASP A 159 -14.73 -7.12 -26.13
C ASP A 159 -15.36 -7.24 -24.72
N THR A 160 -16.27 -8.19 -24.58
CA THR A 160 -16.94 -8.50 -23.33
C THR A 160 -16.00 -9.16 -22.33
N VAL A 161 -16.01 -8.68 -21.11
CA VAL A 161 -15.18 -9.20 -20.02
C VAL A 161 -16.00 -9.58 -18.81
N LYS A 162 -15.45 -10.44 -17.97
CA LYS A 162 -15.95 -10.77 -16.63
C LYS A 162 -14.80 -10.69 -15.66
N PHE A 163 -15.02 -10.08 -14.51
CA PHE A 163 -14.04 -9.99 -13.44
C PHE A 163 -14.73 -9.75 -12.11
N TYR A 164 -14.03 -10.04 -11.04
CA TYR A 164 -14.45 -9.74 -9.66
C TYR A 164 -13.20 -9.42 -8.85
N ASP A 165 -13.37 -8.99 -7.61
CA ASP A 165 -12.24 -8.73 -6.71
C ASP A 165 -11.61 -10.05 -6.25
N SER A 166 -10.70 -10.57 -7.05
CA SER A 166 -9.94 -11.80 -6.77
C SER A 166 -8.60 -11.54 -6.07
N TRP A 167 -8.34 -10.30 -5.66
CA TRP A 167 -7.14 -9.93 -4.92
C TRP A 167 -7.06 -10.67 -3.59
N ASN A 168 -5.87 -11.17 -3.26
CA ASN A 168 -5.60 -11.96 -2.05
C ASN A 168 -6.36 -13.30 -1.93
N GLU A 169 -7.01 -13.77 -2.98
CA GLU A 169 -7.55 -15.13 -2.95
C GLU A 169 -6.45 -16.15 -2.73
N GLN A 170 -6.73 -17.11 -1.85
CA GLN A 170 -5.84 -18.24 -1.62
C GLN A 170 -5.86 -19.18 -2.83
N ARG A 171 -4.72 -19.39 -3.44
CA ARG A 171 -4.49 -20.35 -4.52
C ARG A 171 -3.73 -21.57 -3.97
N PRO A 172 -3.71 -22.72 -4.65
CA PRO A 172 -3.07 -23.93 -4.13
C PRO A 172 -1.58 -23.78 -3.75
N ARG A 173 -0.86 -22.83 -4.37
CA ARG A 173 0.59 -22.63 -4.18
C ARG A 173 1.01 -21.18 -3.90
N SER A 174 0.07 -20.25 -3.87
CA SER A 174 0.35 -18.82 -3.74
C SER A 174 -0.89 -18.06 -3.28
N ILE A 175 -0.71 -16.78 -3.01
CA ILE A 175 -1.81 -15.83 -2.86
C ILE A 175 -1.93 -15.06 -4.17
N HIS A 176 -3.14 -14.88 -4.68
CA HIS A 176 -3.43 -14.15 -5.89
C HIS A 176 -3.11 -12.65 -5.72
N ARG A 177 -2.27 -12.11 -6.59
CA ARG A 177 -1.75 -10.74 -6.50
C ARG A 177 -2.22 -9.82 -7.63
N GLY A 178 -3.32 -10.16 -8.26
CA GLY A 178 -3.91 -9.41 -9.36
C GLY A 178 -5.42 -9.55 -9.39
N VAL A 179 -5.99 -9.12 -10.50
CA VAL A 179 -7.38 -9.39 -10.88
C VAL A 179 -7.38 -10.19 -12.18
N ASP A 180 -8.16 -11.26 -12.19
CA ASP A 180 -8.32 -12.08 -13.38
C ASP A 180 -9.47 -11.51 -14.23
N ILE A 181 -9.13 -10.97 -15.39
CA ILE A 181 -10.07 -10.42 -16.38
C ILE A 181 -10.35 -11.49 -17.41
N VAL A 182 -11.44 -12.22 -17.24
CA VAL A 182 -11.88 -13.28 -18.16
C VAL A 182 -12.43 -12.66 -19.45
N GLY A 183 -12.03 -13.21 -20.60
CA GLY A 183 -12.46 -12.75 -21.90
C GLY A 183 -12.35 -13.87 -22.95
N PHE A 184 -12.60 -13.53 -24.22
CA PHE A 184 -12.48 -14.51 -25.30
C PHE A 184 -11.04 -14.78 -25.65
N HIS A 185 -10.70 -16.04 -25.90
CA HIS A 185 -9.39 -16.42 -26.41
C HIS A 185 -9.11 -15.70 -27.74
N GLY A 186 -7.96 -15.06 -27.86
CA GLY A 186 -7.60 -14.27 -29.02
C GLY A 186 -8.11 -12.82 -29.02
N ALA A 187 -8.89 -12.42 -28.01
CA ALA A 187 -9.27 -11.02 -27.83
C ALA A 187 -8.02 -10.12 -27.76
N ASN A 188 -8.08 -8.94 -28.35
CA ASN A 188 -6.94 -8.04 -28.32
C ASN A 188 -6.67 -7.55 -26.88
N LEU A 189 -5.39 -7.49 -26.55
CA LEU A 189 -4.93 -6.84 -25.33
C LEU A 189 -4.38 -5.47 -25.70
N TYR A 190 -4.85 -4.46 -24.97
CA TYR A 190 -4.48 -3.06 -25.16
C TYR A 190 -3.52 -2.60 -24.06
N ALA A 191 -2.62 -1.69 -24.43
CA ALA A 191 -1.86 -0.91 -23.47
C ALA A 191 -2.85 -0.06 -22.65
N PRO A 192 -2.90 -0.21 -21.30
CA PRO A 192 -3.82 0.58 -20.49
C PRO A 192 -3.43 2.06 -20.41
N VAL A 193 -2.17 2.37 -20.61
CA VAL A 193 -1.59 3.74 -20.56
C VAL A 193 -0.47 3.86 -21.56
N ASP A 194 -0.01 5.08 -21.82
CA ASP A 194 1.25 5.34 -22.50
C ASP A 194 2.43 4.82 -21.68
N GLY A 195 3.47 4.33 -22.36
CA GLY A 195 4.66 3.88 -21.67
C GLY A 195 5.53 2.94 -22.50
N GLU A 196 6.48 2.28 -21.87
CA GLU A 196 7.34 1.27 -22.46
C GLU A 196 6.86 -0.13 -22.09
N VAL A 197 6.54 -0.96 -23.09
CA VAL A 197 6.16 -2.36 -22.90
C VAL A 197 7.35 -3.28 -23.14
N THR A 198 7.56 -4.21 -22.21
CA THR A 198 8.51 -5.32 -22.33
C THR A 198 7.76 -6.64 -22.30
N PHE A 199 8.10 -7.54 -23.23
CA PHE A 199 7.54 -8.88 -23.32
C PHE A 199 8.54 -9.93 -22.86
N PHE A 200 8.07 -10.93 -22.13
CA PHE A 200 8.91 -12.02 -21.63
C PHE A 200 8.09 -13.28 -21.37
N TRP A 201 8.78 -14.35 -21.05
CA TRP A 201 8.17 -15.60 -20.62
C TRP A 201 8.26 -15.70 -19.10
N ASP A 202 7.11 -15.71 -18.44
CA ASP A 202 6.99 -16.00 -17.02
C ASP A 202 6.86 -17.51 -16.78
N SER A 203 7.54 -18.04 -15.75
CA SER A 203 7.57 -19.48 -15.49
C SER A 203 6.22 -20.05 -15.02
N VAL A 204 5.34 -19.19 -14.49
CA VAL A 204 4.01 -19.55 -14.00
C VAL A 204 2.94 -19.13 -15.00
N GLY A 205 2.98 -17.87 -15.41
CA GLY A 205 1.96 -17.25 -16.25
C GLY A 205 2.16 -17.45 -17.75
N GLY A 206 3.31 -17.95 -18.20
CA GLY A 206 3.61 -18.09 -19.62
C GLY A 206 3.99 -16.77 -20.29
N LYS A 207 3.44 -16.47 -21.45
CA LYS A 207 3.69 -15.20 -22.14
C LYS A 207 3.11 -14.04 -21.33
N SER A 208 3.95 -13.04 -21.07
CA SER A 208 3.65 -11.93 -20.14
C SER A 208 4.18 -10.61 -20.69
N PHE A 209 3.58 -9.53 -20.25
CA PHE A 209 4.09 -8.19 -20.48
C PHE A 209 4.27 -7.43 -19.17
N LYS A 210 5.20 -6.49 -19.19
CA LYS A 210 5.32 -5.39 -18.22
C LYS A 210 5.28 -4.09 -18.99
N LEU A 211 4.35 -3.21 -18.66
CA LEU A 211 4.24 -1.87 -19.21
C LEU A 211 4.56 -0.88 -18.10
N THR A 212 5.56 -0.04 -18.30
CA THR A 212 5.98 0.99 -17.34
C THR A 212 5.68 2.36 -17.91
N ASN A 213 4.95 3.19 -17.16
CA ASN A 213 4.64 4.57 -17.57
C ASN A 213 5.76 5.56 -17.17
N GLU A 214 5.62 6.80 -17.57
CA GLU A 214 6.58 7.88 -17.25
C GLU A 214 6.76 8.15 -15.76
N ASN A 215 5.76 7.83 -14.92
CA ASN A 215 5.82 8.01 -13.47
C ASN A 215 6.52 6.83 -12.76
N GLY A 216 6.91 5.79 -13.50
CA GLY A 216 7.49 4.56 -12.97
C GLY A 216 6.47 3.59 -12.39
N ASP A 217 5.17 3.86 -12.53
CA ASP A 217 4.15 2.84 -12.26
C ASP A 217 4.25 1.75 -13.32
N TYR A 218 4.07 0.49 -12.94
CA TYR A 218 3.99 -0.55 -13.94
C TYR A 218 2.75 -1.43 -13.83
N TYR A 219 2.35 -1.93 -14.97
CA TYR A 219 1.27 -2.88 -15.16
C TYR A 219 1.86 -4.19 -15.64
N PHE A 220 1.49 -5.27 -14.99
CA PHE A 220 1.90 -6.61 -15.39
C PHE A 220 0.68 -7.39 -15.86
N GLY A 221 0.84 -8.11 -16.98
CA GLY A 221 -0.20 -8.99 -17.48
C GLY A 221 0.36 -10.29 -17.98
N THR A 222 -0.36 -11.40 -17.74
CA THR A 222 0.10 -12.73 -18.12
C THR A 222 -1.01 -13.60 -18.69
N HIS A 223 -0.67 -14.83 -19.10
CA HIS A 223 -1.49 -15.83 -19.80
C HIS A 223 -1.79 -15.49 -21.27
N LEU A 224 -0.95 -14.66 -21.92
CA LEU A 224 -1.15 -14.26 -23.30
C LEU A 224 -1.07 -15.45 -24.24
N TYR A 225 -1.92 -15.42 -25.28
CA TYR A 225 -1.84 -16.32 -26.43
C TYR A 225 -0.61 -15.96 -27.28
N ARG A 226 -0.49 -14.69 -27.66
CA ARG A 226 0.66 -14.18 -28.41
C ARG A 226 0.93 -12.72 -28.10
N PHE A 227 2.15 -12.28 -28.37
CA PHE A 227 2.53 -10.88 -28.36
C PHE A 227 2.04 -10.19 -29.63
N GLY A 228 1.54 -8.96 -29.52
CA GLY A 228 1.03 -8.19 -30.66
C GLY A 228 2.09 -7.38 -31.38
N LYS A 229 3.17 -7.05 -30.70
CA LYS A 229 4.28 -6.24 -31.24
C LYS A 229 5.60 -6.58 -30.53
N LYS A 230 6.68 -5.92 -30.92
CA LYS A 230 7.96 -5.97 -30.20
C LYS A 230 7.90 -5.05 -28.97
N SER A 231 8.78 -5.33 -28.01
CA SER A 231 9.00 -4.43 -26.86
C SER A 231 9.38 -3.01 -27.33
N GLY A 232 9.01 -2.00 -26.58
CA GLY A 232 9.26 -0.60 -26.83
C GLY A 232 8.07 0.29 -26.47
N ASP A 233 8.07 1.51 -26.96
CA ASP A 233 7.06 2.51 -26.65
C ASP A 233 5.69 2.13 -27.23
N VAL A 234 4.66 2.41 -26.43
CA VAL A 234 3.26 2.21 -26.76
C VAL A 234 2.43 3.40 -26.27
N SER A 235 1.35 3.66 -27.00
CA SER A 235 0.30 4.57 -26.53
C SER A 235 -0.87 3.80 -25.93
N ALA A 236 -1.60 4.42 -25.02
CA ALA A 236 -2.84 3.87 -24.51
C ALA A 236 -3.78 3.44 -25.64
N GLY A 237 -4.28 2.23 -25.58
CA GLY A 237 -5.12 1.63 -26.63
C GLY A 237 -4.34 0.90 -27.75
N ASP A 238 -3.02 0.97 -27.82
CA ASP A 238 -2.23 0.16 -28.75
C ASP A 238 -2.43 -1.33 -28.45
N VAL A 239 -2.55 -2.13 -29.51
CA VAL A 239 -2.61 -3.59 -29.36
C VAL A 239 -1.23 -4.12 -28.99
N ILE A 240 -1.12 -4.66 -27.77
CA ILE A 240 0.13 -5.23 -27.23
C ILE A 240 0.15 -6.76 -27.24
N GLY A 241 -0.98 -7.41 -27.47
CA GLY A 241 -1.05 -8.86 -27.49
C GLY A 241 -2.44 -9.39 -27.72
N GLN A 242 -2.58 -10.69 -27.48
CA GLN A 242 -3.89 -11.35 -27.47
C GLN A 242 -4.04 -12.22 -26.24
N LEU A 243 -5.25 -12.17 -25.68
CA LEU A 243 -5.66 -12.92 -24.50
C LEU A 243 -5.61 -14.41 -24.77
N GLY A 244 -5.10 -15.19 -23.83
CA GLY A 244 -4.98 -16.61 -23.92
C GLY A 244 -5.22 -17.34 -22.61
N ALA A 245 -4.71 -18.54 -22.54
CA ALA A 245 -4.69 -19.40 -21.36
C ALA A 245 -3.31 -20.03 -21.18
N GLY A 246 -2.24 -19.25 -21.41
CA GLY A 246 -0.87 -19.71 -21.26
C GLY A 246 -0.47 -19.99 -19.80
N GLY A 247 0.60 -20.76 -19.64
CA GLY A 247 1.08 -21.09 -18.29
C GLY A 247 0.12 -21.98 -17.50
N ASN A 248 -0.15 -21.60 -16.25
CA ASN A 248 -1.01 -22.36 -15.33
C ASN A 248 -2.49 -21.95 -15.37
N ALA A 249 -2.91 -21.16 -16.37
CA ALA A 249 -4.30 -20.74 -16.50
C ALA A 249 -5.23 -21.93 -16.77
N THR A 250 -6.43 -21.90 -16.18
CA THR A 250 -7.47 -22.93 -16.39
C THR A 250 -8.47 -22.55 -17.50
N GLY A 251 -8.41 -21.34 -17.99
CA GLY A 251 -9.24 -20.82 -19.06
C GLY A 251 -8.75 -19.44 -19.50
N PRO A 252 -9.27 -18.90 -20.62
CA PRO A 252 -8.79 -17.62 -21.15
C PRO A 252 -9.09 -16.46 -20.22
N HIS A 253 -8.05 -15.81 -19.74
CA HIS A 253 -8.13 -14.59 -18.94
C HIS A 253 -6.81 -13.83 -18.99
N LEU A 254 -6.85 -12.56 -18.69
CA LEU A 254 -5.69 -11.76 -18.36
C LEU A 254 -5.59 -11.68 -16.83
N HIS A 255 -4.56 -12.30 -16.25
CA HIS A 255 -4.14 -11.95 -14.92
C HIS A 255 -3.48 -10.57 -14.99
N PHE A 256 -4.01 -9.61 -14.23
CA PHE A 256 -3.61 -8.21 -14.33
C PHE A 256 -3.21 -7.65 -12.97
N GLU A 257 -2.03 -7.06 -12.89
CA GLU A 257 -1.49 -6.42 -11.69
C GLU A 257 -1.19 -4.95 -11.93
N PHE A 258 -1.30 -4.14 -10.88
CA PHE A 258 -0.85 -2.76 -10.83
C PHE A 258 0.16 -2.56 -9.70
N HIS A 259 1.29 -1.95 -10.02
CA HIS A 259 2.39 -1.67 -9.11
C HIS A 259 2.72 -0.18 -9.16
N PRO A 260 2.25 0.62 -8.18
CA PRO A 260 2.51 2.04 -8.16
C PRO A 260 3.94 2.37 -7.73
N GLY A 261 4.45 3.49 -8.26
CA GLY A 261 5.71 4.10 -7.87
C GLY A 261 6.89 3.76 -8.76
N PRO A 262 8.00 4.51 -8.60
CA PRO A 262 9.16 4.39 -9.45
C PRO A 262 9.76 2.98 -9.36
N GLU A 263 10.04 2.38 -10.51
CA GLU A 263 10.64 1.04 -10.66
C GLU A 263 9.79 -0.11 -10.09
N GLY A 264 8.50 0.12 -9.79
CA GLY A 264 7.64 -0.91 -9.21
C GLY A 264 8.15 -1.47 -7.88
N ARG A 265 8.84 -0.68 -7.10
CA ARG A 265 9.39 -1.09 -5.78
C ARG A 265 8.31 -1.37 -4.74
N GLY A 266 7.08 -0.97 -5.00
CA GLY A 266 5.95 -1.36 -4.18
C GLY A 266 5.56 -2.80 -4.45
N ASN A 267 5.11 -3.52 -3.44
CA ASN A 267 4.28 -4.68 -3.68
C ASN A 267 3.07 -4.22 -4.50
N GLY A 268 2.63 -5.05 -5.43
CA GLY A 268 1.41 -4.76 -6.19
C GLY A 268 0.26 -4.38 -5.26
N VAL A 269 -0.61 -3.53 -5.73
CA VAL A 269 -1.82 -3.13 -5.02
C VAL A 269 -3.04 -3.70 -5.72
N ASN A 270 -4.16 -3.84 -5.00
CA ASN A 270 -5.38 -4.36 -5.58
C ASN A 270 -5.85 -3.51 -6.78
N PRO A 271 -5.80 -4.03 -8.02
CA PRO A 271 -6.20 -3.27 -9.20
C PRO A 271 -7.71 -3.28 -9.46
N TYR A 272 -8.51 -3.97 -8.63
CA TYR A 272 -9.94 -4.18 -8.89
C TYR A 272 -10.70 -2.88 -9.14
N GLN A 273 -10.49 -1.86 -8.32
CA GLN A 273 -11.20 -0.59 -8.48
C GLN A 273 -10.86 0.11 -9.80
N ILE A 274 -9.62 0.00 -10.27
CA ILE A 274 -9.18 0.52 -11.56
C ILE A 274 -9.90 -0.23 -12.70
N VAL A 275 -9.83 -1.56 -12.66
CA VAL A 275 -10.47 -2.43 -13.65
C VAL A 275 -11.98 -2.21 -13.67
N ASN A 276 -12.61 -2.15 -12.51
CA ASN A 276 -14.05 -1.90 -12.38
C ASN A 276 -14.45 -0.53 -12.97
N ARG A 277 -13.64 0.50 -12.74
CA ARG A 277 -13.90 1.83 -13.26
C ARG A 277 -13.84 1.92 -14.78
N HIS A 278 -12.90 1.22 -15.39
CA HIS A 278 -12.58 1.40 -16.80
C HIS A 278 -13.02 0.25 -17.72
N CYS A 279 -13.43 -0.88 -17.15
CA CYS A 279 -13.91 -2.04 -17.90
C CYS A 279 -15.37 -2.40 -17.64
N ALA A 280 -16.06 -1.70 -16.73
CA ALA A 280 -17.44 -2.04 -16.33
C ALA A 280 -18.44 -1.95 -17.50
N ASP A 281 -18.21 -1.07 -18.46
CA ASP A 281 -19.02 -0.91 -19.66
C ASP A 281 -18.95 -2.12 -20.60
N ARG A 282 -17.96 -3.00 -20.40
CA ARG A 282 -17.75 -4.24 -21.17
C ARG A 282 -18.34 -5.47 -20.50
N ILE A 283 -18.93 -5.34 -19.31
CA ILE A 283 -19.64 -6.41 -18.63
C ILE A 283 -21.04 -6.54 -19.27
N PRO A 284 -21.50 -7.78 -19.61
CA PRO A 284 -22.85 -7.97 -20.13
C PRO A 284 -23.92 -7.43 -19.19
N ILE A 285 -24.94 -6.75 -19.74
CA ILE A 285 -26.00 -6.06 -18.98
C ILE A 285 -26.80 -7.02 -18.08
N ASP A 286 -26.89 -8.28 -18.45
CA ASP A 286 -27.60 -9.33 -17.74
C ASP A 286 -26.81 -9.90 -16.54
N MET A 287 -25.62 -9.38 -16.30
CA MET A 287 -24.76 -9.84 -15.22
C MET A 287 -24.72 -8.81 -14.10
N PRO A 288 -25.23 -9.12 -12.89
CA PRO A 288 -25.15 -8.21 -11.76
C PRO A 288 -23.69 -7.95 -11.36
N LEU A 289 -23.35 -6.68 -11.25
CA LEU A 289 -22.00 -6.18 -10.92
C LEU A 289 -21.46 -6.62 -9.55
N ASN A 290 -22.31 -7.18 -8.69
CA ASN A 290 -22.04 -7.34 -7.26
C ASN A 290 -22.01 -8.75 -6.74
N HIS A 291 -22.12 -9.79 -7.57
CA HIS A 291 -22.17 -11.16 -7.09
C HIS A 291 -21.30 -12.11 -7.89
N TYR A 292 -20.05 -12.19 -7.46
CA TYR A 292 -19.24 -13.38 -7.63
C TYR A 292 -18.83 -13.87 -6.25
N ASP A 293 -19.75 -14.54 -5.54
CA ASP A 293 -19.36 -15.47 -4.52
C ASP A 293 -18.90 -16.79 -5.18
N GLY A 294 -18.10 -17.56 -4.49
CA GLY A 294 -17.44 -18.73 -5.06
C GLY A 294 -18.39 -19.82 -5.57
N GLU A 295 -19.68 -19.78 -5.24
CA GLU A 295 -20.69 -20.75 -5.65
C GLU A 295 -21.31 -20.42 -7.04
N GLU A 296 -21.27 -19.18 -7.47
CA GLU A 296 -21.78 -18.80 -8.79
C GLU A 296 -20.75 -18.95 -9.93
N ARG A 297 -19.52 -19.29 -9.63
CA ARG A 297 -18.47 -19.57 -10.66
C ARG A 297 -18.87 -20.61 -11.69
N GLU A 298 -19.57 -21.67 -11.26
CA GLU A 298 -20.01 -22.74 -12.16
C GLU A 298 -21.16 -22.33 -13.07
N LYS A 299 -22.00 -21.39 -12.62
CA LYS A 299 -23.20 -20.96 -13.34
C LYS A 299 -22.90 -20.04 -14.53
N TYR A 300 -21.77 -19.33 -14.49
CA TYR A 300 -21.31 -18.42 -15.53
C TYR A 300 -19.99 -18.86 -16.18
N SER A 301 -19.62 -20.14 -16.04
CA SER A 301 -18.55 -20.67 -16.85
C SER A 301 -18.94 -20.46 -18.32
N PHE A 302 -18.10 -19.76 -19.09
CA PHE A 302 -18.25 -19.80 -20.53
C PHE A 302 -18.11 -21.27 -20.93
N SER A 303 -19.18 -21.88 -21.45
CA SER A 303 -19.02 -23.11 -22.17
C SER A 303 -18.26 -22.73 -23.46
N TYR A 304 -16.96 -22.87 -23.44
CA TYR A 304 -16.14 -22.84 -24.64
C TYR A 304 -16.51 -24.09 -25.42
N GLY A 305 -17.52 -23.97 -26.30
CA GLY A 305 -17.83 -25.04 -27.23
C GLY A 305 -16.56 -25.39 -27.99
N ASN A 306 -16.13 -26.64 -27.85
CA ASN A 306 -15.15 -27.35 -28.68
C ASN A 306 -14.15 -26.49 -29.50
N LEU A 307 -13.39 -25.65 -28.84
CA LEU A 307 -12.19 -25.05 -29.41
C LEU A 307 -11.05 -26.03 -29.11
N GLU A 308 -10.69 -26.80 -30.15
CA GLU A 308 -9.46 -27.58 -30.11
C GLU A 308 -8.28 -26.59 -29.92
N TRP A 309 -7.49 -26.87 -28.92
CA TRP A 309 -6.32 -26.07 -28.57
C TRP A 309 -5.11 -26.62 -29.32
N ASP A 310 -4.76 -26.04 -30.44
CA ASP A 310 -3.49 -26.29 -31.12
C ASP A 310 -2.33 -25.54 -30.49
#